data_95c6e2fa87ba51a18d570cfe5ac27764
#
_entry.id   95c6e2fa87ba51a18d570cfe5ac27764
#
_cell.length_a   1.000
_cell.length_b   1.000
_cell.length_c   1.000
_cell.angle_alpha   90.00
_cell.angle_beta   90.00
_cell.angle_gamma   90.00
#
_symmetry.space_group_name_H-M   'P 1'
#
loop_
_entity.id
_entity.type
_entity.pdbx_description
1 polymer ?
#
loop_
_entity_poly.entity_id
_entity_poly.type
_entity_poly.pdbx_seq_one_letter_code
_entity_poly.pdbx_strand_id
1 'polypeptide(L)'
;MANQTKIFDRINSFAEYKKKMTDYENQIVKMMIGQEGKPIPCHVMIVSGDKGVGKTYKAEELLSKQTIRNWEIVNSSMSAVQLYKFLWEHNDAIVVLDDVNSIIQDSKDGASLLKACTETKHVRKLSWQKQNANCIPVHRYGLDNNSAIQTKMAEMTTLDPKLEKRYLEGKCFPDTFFFTGALIILTNKPLSVIDKVTEGAVSNRGWHQEMLFSVDGAVDLLRNFASNLNTFNDVELTPESVTKAVNFLCNDEAVKYYKTNGKIPTIRTLGKVAVACEYGLPLDTDALINYTECPAY
;
A
#
# COMPACT_ATOMS: atom_id res chain seq x y z
N MET A 1 25.70 0.79 22.44
CA MET A 1 25.83 0.40 21.02
C MET A 1 25.10 1.44 20.19
N ALA A 2 25.83 2.19 19.37
CA ALA A 2 25.25 3.27 18.58
C ALA A 2 24.30 2.71 17.54
N ASN A 3 23.03 3.15 17.55
CA ASN A 3 22.08 2.94 16.47
C ASN A 3 22.69 3.56 15.21
N GLN A 4 23.26 2.72 14.35
CA GLN A 4 23.49 3.11 12.98
C GLN A 4 22.10 3.24 12.35
N THR A 5 21.58 4.46 12.31
CA THR A 5 20.47 4.83 11.44
C THR A 5 20.93 4.46 10.03
N LYS A 6 20.37 3.40 9.46
CA LYS A 6 20.57 3.09 8.04
C LYS A 6 20.17 4.35 7.27
N ILE A 7 21.15 5.06 6.74
CA ILE A 7 20.91 6.15 5.79
C ILE A 7 20.43 5.41 4.54
N PHE A 8 19.12 5.43 4.33
CA PHE A 8 18.54 4.88 3.11
C PHE A 8 18.97 5.77 1.95
N ASP A 9 19.62 5.18 0.96
CA ASP A 9 20.08 5.91 -0.21
C ASP A 9 18.87 6.47 -0.96
N ARG A 10 18.78 7.79 -1.03
CA ARG A 10 17.75 8.46 -1.81
C ARG A 10 17.97 8.21 -3.29
N ILE A 11 16.89 8.12 -4.02
CA ILE A 11 16.90 8.02 -5.49
C ILE A 11 17.35 9.37 -6.05
N ASN A 12 18.48 9.40 -6.75
CA ASN A 12 19.08 10.62 -7.27
C ASN A 12 18.94 10.76 -8.80
N SER A 13 18.43 9.73 -9.48
CA SER A 13 18.25 9.74 -10.92
C SER A 13 17.08 8.87 -11.37
N PHE A 14 16.59 9.13 -12.59
CA PHE A 14 15.59 8.30 -13.24
C PHE A 14 16.07 6.86 -13.48
N ALA A 15 17.36 6.67 -13.73
CA ALA A 15 17.93 5.34 -13.89
C ALA A 15 17.83 4.51 -12.60
N GLU A 16 18.14 5.12 -11.44
CA GLU A 16 17.96 4.47 -10.13
C GLU A 16 16.49 4.18 -9.84
N TYR A 17 15.59 5.10 -10.17
CA TYR A 17 14.14 4.87 -10.06
C TYR A 17 13.69 3.68 -10.91
N LYS A 18 14.09 3.62 -12.20
CA LYS A 18 13.78 2.49 -13.09
C LYS A 18 14.26 1.17 -12.50
N LYS A 19 15.49 1.12 -11.97
CA LYS A 19 16.02 -0.07 -11.32
C LYS A 19 15.14 -0.49 -10.14
N LYS A 20 14.80 0.44 -9.23
CA LYS A 20 13.93 0.13 -8.08
C LYS A 20 12.54 -0.32 -8.53
N MET A 21 11.97 0.29 -9.57
CA MET A 21 10.67 -0.15 -10.10
C MET A 21 10.76 -1.56 -10.71
N THR A 22 11.81 -1.88 -11.43
CA THR A 22 12.05 -3.24 -11.96
C THR A 22 12.21 -4.26 -10.82
N ASP A 23 12.92 -3.92 -9.75
CA ASP A 23 13.04 -4.78 -8.57
C ASP A 23 11.67 -4.98 -7.91
N TYR A 24 10.86 -3.94 -7.81
CA TYR A 24 9.49 -3.99 -7.29
C TYR A 24 8.60 -4.91 -8.13
N GLU A 25 8.61 -4.76 -9.46
CA GLU A 25 7.89 -5.64 -10.39
C GLU A 25 8.31 -7.10 -10.22
N ASN A 26 9.60 -7.37 -10.21
CA ASN A 26 10.13 -8.71 -10.02
C ASN A 26 9.71 -9.32 -8.69
N GLN A 27 9.67 -8.52 -7.62
CA GLN A 27 9.23 -8.98 -6.30
C GLN A 27 7.74 -9.34 -6.32
N ILE A 28 6.86 -8.50 -6.90
CA ILE A 28 5.44 -8.84 -7.03
C ILE A 28 5.28 -10.13 -7.84
N VAL A 29 5.86 -10.19 -9.04
CA VAL A 29 5.65 -11.31 -9.95
C VAL A 29 6.21 -12.62 -9.40
N LYS A 30 7.45 -12.61 -8.91
CA LYS A 30 8.14 -13.84 -8.49
C LYS A 30 7.82 -14.26 -7.06
N MET A 31 7.64 -13.30 -6.15
CA MET A 31 7.56 -13.55 -4.72
C MET A 31 6.14 -13.49 -4.17
N MET A 32 5.25 -12.69 -4.76
CA MET A 32 3.87 -12.55 -4.29
C MET A 32 2.89 -13.34 -5.15
N ILE A 33 2.96 -13.25 -6.47
CA ILE A 33 2.12 -14.04 -7.38
C ILE A 33 2.64 -15.49 -7.43
N GLY A 34 3.93 -15.66 -7.74
CA GLY A 34 4.59 -16.96 -7.80
C GLY A 34 4.10 -17.82 -8.95
N GLN A 35 3.85 -19.10 -8.67
CA GLN A 35 3.41 -20.10 -9.65
C GLN A 35 2.06 -20.69 -9.27
N GLU A 36 1.25 -21.01 -10.27
CA GLU A 36 -0.03 -21.69 -10.08
C GLU A 36 0.15 -23.04 -9.33
N GLY A 37 -0.77 -23.32 -8.41
CA GLY A 37 -0.74 -24.55 -7.59
C GLY A 37 0.37 -24.62 -6.54
N LYS A 38 1.22 -23.59 -6.43
CA LYS A 38 2.27 -23.53 -5.40
C LYS A 38 1.97 -22.50 -4.33
N PRO A 39 2.46 -22.69 -3.10
CA PRO A 39 2.37 -21.67 -2.04
C PRO A 39 3.00 -20.35 -2.47
N ILE A 40 2.52 -19.25 -1.90
CA ILE A 40 3.10 -17.91 -2.09
C ILE A 40 4.51 -17.91 -1.49
N PRO A 41 5.56 -17.57 -2.26
CA PRO A 41 6.93 -17.62 -1.75
C PRO A 41 7.23 -16.60 -0.64
N CYS A 42 6.60 -15.43 -0.69
CA CYS A 42 6.74 -14.38 0.31
C CYS A 42 5.37 -13.87 0.77
N HIS A 43 5.16 -13.81 2.06
CA HIS A 43 3.85 -13.45 2.63
C HIS A 43 3.70 -11.96 2.91
N VAL A 44 4.78 -11.19 2.84
CA VAL A 44 4.77 -9.77 3.17
C VAL A 44 5.72 -9.01 2.26
N MET A 45 5.21 -7.92 1.70
CA MET A 45 6.00 -6.92 1.02
C MET A 45 5.63 -5.55 1.56
N ILE A 46 6.62 -4.74 1.89
CA ILE A 46 6.43 -3.36 2.32
C ILE A 46 7.09 -2.45 1.30
N VAL A 47 6.32 -1.52 0.75
CA VAL A 47 6.83 -0.49 -0.15
C VAL A 47 6.55 0.87 0.47
N SER A 48 7.59 1.49 0.98
CA SER A 48 7.54 2.83 1.57
C SER A 48 8.12 3.86 0.60
N GLY A 49 7.77 5.12 0.79
CA GLY A 49 8.38 6.20 0.01
C GLY A 49 7.45 7.32 -0.37
N ASP A 50 7.96 8.27 -1.13
CA ASP A 50 7.27 9.50 -1.47
C ASP A 50 5.93 9.27 -2.17
N LYS A 51 5.01 10.23 -2.02
CA LYS A 51 3.71 10.20 -2.68
C LYS A 51 3.85 10.36 -4.19
N GLY A 52 2.95 9.74 -4.95
CA GLY A 52 2.86 9.95 -6.40
C GLY A 52 4.04 9.40 -7.21
N VAL A 53 4.77 8.41 -6.67
CA VAL A 53 5.89 7.73 -7.36
C VAL A 53 5.47 6.42 -8.03
N GLY A 54 4.18 6.14 -8.12
CA GLY A 54 3.65 5.00 -8.86
C GLY A 54 3.54 3.68 -8.08
N LYS A 55 3.69 3.66 -6.75
CA LYS A 55 3.60 2.43 -5.94
C LYS A 55 2.30 1.66 -6.16
N THR A 56 1.18 2.32 -5.93
CA THR A 56 -0.17 1.73 -6.07
C THR A 56 -0.46 1.35 -7.51
N TYR A 57 -0.24 2.28 -8.44
CA TYR A 57 -0.45 2.04 -9.87
C TYR A 57 0.26 0.78 -10.35
N LYS A 58 1.54 0.60 -9.97
CA LYS A 58 2.32 -0.56 -10.40
C LYS A 58 1.82 -1.86 -9.77
N ALA A 59 1.42 -1.85 -8.51
CA ALA A 59 0.82 -3.02 -7.87
C ALA A 59 -0.48 -3.44 -8.57
N GLU A 60 -1.39 -2.50 -8.79
CA GLU A 60 -2.64 -2.74 -9.51
C GLU A 60 -2.40 -3.24 -10.93
N GLU A 61 -1.49 -2.60 -11.68
CA GLU A 61 -1.14 -3.00 -13.03
C GLU A 61 -0.70 -4.47 -13.11
N LEU A 62 0.18 -4.89 -12.20
CA LEU A 62 0.72 -6.25 -12.22
C LEU A 62 -0.29 -7.28 -11.71
N LEU A 63 -1.03 -6.95 -10.67
CA LEU A 63 -2.03 -7.85 -10.10
C LEU A 63 -3.24 -8.03 -11.02
N SER A 64 -3.66 -6.98 -11.72
CA SER A 64 -4.78 -7.07 -12.67
C SER A 64 -4.46 -7.87 -13.94
N LYS A 65 -3.19 -7.99 -14.32
CA LYS A 65 -2.74 -8.76 -15.50
C LYS A 65 -2.60 -10.26 -15.23
N GLN A 66 -2.63 -10.71 -13.98
CA GLN A 66 -2.48 -12.11 -13.63
C GLN A 66 -3.82 -12.75 -13.22
N THR A 67 -3.93 -14.07 -13.40
CA THR A 67 -5.10 -14.88 -13.04
C THR A 67 -4.77 -16.01 -12.08
N ILE A 68 -3.53 -16.06 -11.56
CA ILE A 68 -3.03 -17.15 -10.71
C ILE A 68 -3.58 -17.02 -9.28
N ARG A 69 -3.75 -15.78 -8.80
CA ARG A 69 -4.15 -15.48 -7.42
C ARG A 69 -5.30 -14.47 -7.39
N ASN A 70 -6.22 -14.67 -6.48
CA ASN A 70 -7.14 -13.61 -6.11
C ASN A 70 -6.37 -12.47 -5.45
N TRP A 71 -6.80 -11.27 -5.67
CA TRP A 71 -6.22 -10.09 -5.03
C TRP A 71 -7.27 -9.03 -4.74
N GLU A 72 -7.02 -8.25 -3.70
CA GLU A 72 -7.89 -7.14 -3.29
C GLU A 72 -7.05 -5.98 -2.79
N ILE A 73 -7.53 -4.77 -3.01
CA ILE A 73 -6.88 -3.55 -2.53
C ILE A 73 -7.79 -2.78 -1.58
N VAL A 74 -7.19 -2.31 -0.50
CA VAL A 74 -7.84 -1.43 0.47
C VAL A 74 -7.04 -0.14 0.54
N ASN A 75 -7.68 0.96 0.17
CA ASN A 75 -7.11 2.32 0.18
C ASN A 75 -7.92 3.28 1.08
N SER A 76 -8.53 2.75 2.12
CA SER A 76 -9.34 3.52 3.06
C SER A 76 -8.91 3.28 4.51
N SER A 77 -9.24 4.24 5.36
CA SER A 77 -9.09 4.07 6.81
C SER A 77 -10.03 2.95 7.30
N MET A 78 -9.48 2.00 8.05
CA MET A 78 -10.26 0.92 8.66
C MET A 78 -9.78 0.63 10.08
N SER A 79 -10.70 0.14 10.90
CA SER A 79 -10.37 -0.34 12.24
C SER A 79 -9.73 -1.74 12.19
N ALA A 80 -9.06 -2.14 13.27
CA ALA A 80 -8.46 -3.47 13.36
C ALA A 80 -9.48 -4.61 13.18
N VAL A 81 -10.73 -4.44 13.66
CA VAL A 81 -11.78 -5.44 13.46
C VAL A 81 -12.26 -5.49 12.02
N GLN A 82 -12.30 -4.36 11.31
CA GLN A 82 -12.61 -4.33 9.89
C GLN A 82 -11.50 -5.01 9.07
N LEU A 83 -10.23 -4.76 9.40
CA LEU A 83 -9.11 -5.48 8.79
C LEU A 83 -9.20 -6.99 9.05
N TYR A 84 -9.48 -7.41 10.29
CA TYR A 84 -9.63 -8.82 10.63
C TYR A 84 -10.73 -9.50 9.79
N LYS A 85 -11.90 -8.86 9.69
CA LYS A 85 -13.01 -9.34 8.87
C LYS A 85 -12.62 -9.40 7.39
N PHE A 86 -11.97 -8.37 6.87
CA PHE A 86 -11.51 -8.31 5.49
C PHE A 86 -10.51 -9.44 5.16
N LEU A 87 -9.56 -9.71 6.06
CA LEU A 87 -8.62 -10.83 5.93
C LEU A 87 -9.30 -12.20 6.01
N TRP A 88 -10.41 -12.32 6.74
CA TRP A 88 -11.24 -13.53 6.73
C TRP A 88 -11.90 -13.74 5.36
N GLU A 89 -12.50 -12.71 4.80
CA GLU A 89 -13.20 -12.74 3.51
C GLU A 89 -12.25 -13.02 2.34
N HIS A 90 -10.98 -12.62 2.47
CA HIS A 90 -9.92 -12.76 1.46
C HIS A 90 -8.74 -13.59 1.99
N ASN A 91 -9.03 -14.71 2.66
CA ASN A 91 -8.03 -15.43 3.46
C ASN A 91 -6.95 -16.17 2.66
N ASP A 92 -7.10 -16.30 1.35
CA ASP A 92 -6.12 -16.88 0.42
C ASP A 92 -5.60 -15.88 -0.62
N ALA A 93 -6.09 -14.64 -0.60
CA ALA A 93 -5.78 -13.61 -1.58
C ALA A 93 -4.48 -12.85 -1.28
N ILE A 94 -3.95 -12.16 -2.28
CA ILE A 94 -2.96 -11.10 -2.11
C ILE A 94 -3.73 -9.83 -1.74
N VAL A 95 -3.57 -9.37 -0.50
CA VAL A 95 -4.22 -8.17 0.01
C VAL A 95 -3.24 -7.00 -0.06
N VAL A 96 -3.61 -5.96 -0.81
CA VAL A 96 -2.87 -4.71 -0.88
C VAL A 96 -3.47 -3.71 0.11
N LEU A 97 -2.68 -3.31 1.09
CA LEU A 97 -3.04 -2.30 2.07
C LEU A 97 -2.38 -0.97 1.67
N ASP A 98 -3.16 -0.09 1.04
CA ASP A 98 -2.67 1.21 0.58
C ASP A 98 -3.05 2.32 1.56
N ASP A 99 -2.04 3.07 2.03
CA ASP A 99 -2.17 4.21 2.96
C ASP A 99 -2.97 3.91 4.26
N VAL A 100 -2.99 2.65 4.72
CA VAL A 100 -3.70 2.21 5.94
C VAL A 100 -2.94 2.60 7.23
N ASN A 101 -2.43 3.81 7.27
CA ASN A 101 -1.62 4.33 8.38
C ASN A 101 -2.36 4.27 9.74
N SER A 102 -3.70 4.44 9.76
CA SER A 102 -4.52 4.35 10.97
C SER A 102 -4.44 2.98 11.66
N ILE A 103 -4.36 1.89 10.90
CA ILE A 103 -4.23 0.54 11.45
C ILE A 103 -2.88 0.37 12.15
N ILE A 104 -1.83 0.95 11.55
CA ILE A 104 -0.45 0.78 12.02
C ILE A 104 -0.17 1.69 13.22
N GLN A 105 -0.64 2.94 13.19
CA GLN A 105 -0.26 3.97 14.17
C GLN A 105 -1.19 4.04 15.38
N ASP A 106 -2.49 3.84 15.18
CA ASP A 106 -3.50 4.20 16.17
C ASP A 106 -4.05 3.00 16.96
N SER A 107 -3.64 1.77 16.60
CA SER A 107 -4.24 0.57 17.16
C SER A 107 -3.21 -0.50 17.52
N LYS A 108 -3.05 -0.77 18.82
CA LYS A 108 -2.28 -1.95 19.30
C LYS A 108 -2.82 -3.25 18.72
N ASP A 109 -4.13 -3.33 18.51
CA ASP A 109 -4.80 -4.50 17.93
C ASP A 109 -4.45 -4.65 16.45
N GLY A 110 -4.41 -3.55 15.70
CA GLY A 110 -3.98 -3.53 14.30
C GLY A 110 -2.54 -3.99 14.15
N ALA A 111 -1.64 -3.47 14.99
CA ALA A 111 -0.24 -3.91 15.00
C ALA A 111 -0.09 -5.40 15.36
N SER A 112 -0.85 -5.90 16.33
CA SER A 112 -0.85 -7.31 16.70
C SER A 112 -1.39 -8.21 15.59
N LEU A 113 -2.44 -7.78 14.90
CA LEU A 113 -3.00 -8.48 13.76
C LEU A 113 -2.00 -8.52 12.59
N LEU A 114 -1.34 -7.40 12.28
CA LEU A 114 -0.29 -7.36 11.26
C LEU A 114 0.87 -8.29 11.61
N LYS A 115 1.33 -8.30 12.87
CA LYS A 115 2.36 -9.26 13.33
C LYS A 115 1.94 -10.71 13.09
N ALA A 116 0.68 -11.06 13.38
CA ALA A 116 0.17 -12.42 13.22
C ALA A 116 0.03 -12.82 11.75
N CYS A 117 -0.54 -11.98 10.90
CA CYS A 117 -0.72 -12.29 9.48
C CYS A 117 0.57 -12.23 8.65
N THR A 118 1.65 -11.63 9.19
CA THR A 118 2.95 -11.56 8.53
C THR A 118 3.94 -12.64 9.00
N GLU A 119 3.53 -13.60 9.82
CA GLU A 119 4.41 -14.71 10.21
C GLU A 119 4.91 -15.51 9.00
N THR A 120 6.09 -16.10 9.16
CA THR A 120 6.78 -16.83 8.07
C THR A 120 6.15 -18.17 7.70
N LYS A 121 5.22 -18.68 8.52
CA LYS A 121 4.47 -19.90 8.22
C LYS A 121 3.55 -19.71 7.03
N HIS A 122 3.42 -20.70 6.18
CA HIS A 122 2.48 -20.64 5.05
C HIS A 122 1.03 -20.50 5.51
N VAL A 123 0.63 -21.29 6.52
CA VAL A 123 -0.71 -21.20 7.15
C VAL A 123 -0.59 -20.49 8.48
N ARG A 124 -1.23 -19.33 8.60
CA ARG A 124 -1.20 -18.49 9.80
C ARG A 124 -2.58 -18.49 10.46
N LYS A 125 -2.62 -18.91 11.71
CA LYS A 125 -3.85 -18.89 12.52
C LYS A 125 -4.03 -17.50 13.09
N LEU A 126 -5.05 -16.78 12.63
CA LEU A 126 -5.43 -15.46 13.13
C LEU A 126 -6.57 -15.60 14.12
N SER A 127 -6.54 -14.84 15.22
CA SER A 127 -7.56 -14.91 16.26
C SER A 127 -7.95 -13.51 16.74
N TRP A 128 -9.26 -13.33 16.93
CA TRP A 128 -9.87 -12.12 17.46
C TRP A 128 -10.70 -12.44 18.71
N GLN A 129 -10.10 -12.28 19.88
CA GLN A 129 -10.73 -12.69 21.16
C GLN A 129 -11.54 -11.58 21.84
N LYS A 130 -11.73 -10.42 21.20
CA LYS A 130 -12.54 -9.34 21.75
C LYS A 130 -14.01 -9.58 21.47
N GLN A 131 -14.86 -9.29 22.47
CA GLN A 131 -16.29 -9.38 22.30
C GLN A 131 -16.78 -8.47 21.17
N ASN A 132 -17.47 -9.06 20.22
CA ASN A 132 -18.12 -8.37 19.12
C ASN A 132 -19.41 -9.14 18.79
N ALA A 133 -20.53 -8.41 18.66
CA ALA A 133 -21.85 -9.02 18.39
C ALA A 133 -21.92 -9.81 17.07
N ASN A 134 -20.97 -9.58 16.16
CA ASN A 134 -20.88 -10.27 14.86
C ASN A 134 -19.77 -11.34 14.84
N CYS A 135 -19.05 -11.52 15.94
CA CYS A 135 -17.97 -12.49 16.05
C CYS A 135 -18.49 -13.83 16.57
N ILE A 136 -18.33 -14.90 15.80
CA ILE A 136 -18.80 -16.24 16.14
C ILE A 136 -17.65 -17.01 16.80
N PRO A 137 -17.82 -17.52 18.05
CA PRO A 137 -16.76 -18.15 18.82
C PRO A 137 -16.48 -19.60 18.39
N VAL A 138 -15.81 -19.78 17.24
CA VAL A 138 -15.48 -21.10 16.67
C VAL A 138 -14.23 -21.73 17.25
N HIS A 139 -13.36 -20.96 17.92
CA HIS A 139 -12.07 -21.45 18.48
C HIS A 139 -12.24 -22.68 19.42
N ARG A 140 -13.42 -22.83 20.04
CA ARG A 140 -13.74 -23.92 20.99
C ARG A 140 -13.84 -25.28 20.33
N TYR A 141 -14.01 -25.35 19.02
CA TYR A 141 -14.30 -26.59 18.29
C TYR A 141 -13.05 -27.25 17.69
N GLY A 142 -11.86 -26.69 17.90
CA GLY A 142 -10.60 -27.29 17.44
C GLY A 142 -10.50 -27.48 15.93
N LEU A 143 -11.18 -26.63 15.15
CA LEU A 143 -11.23 -26.70 13.70
C LEU A 143 -9.87 -26.37 13.09
N ASP A 144 -9.49 -27.04 12.01
CA ASP A 144 -8.16 -27.02 11.40
C ASP A 144 -8.12 -26.36 9.99
N ASN A 145 -9.28 -26.00 9.45
CA ASN A 145 -9.38 -25.34 8.15
C ASN A 145 -10.60 -24.41 8.06
N ASN A 146 -10.56 -23.49 7.08
CA ASN A 146 -11.59 -22.47 6.91
C ASN A 146 -12.96 -23.05 6.46
N SER A 147 -12.98 -24.15 5.71
CA SER A 147 -14.23 -24.79 5.29
C SER A 147 -14.99 -25.36 6.50
N ALA A 148 -14.30 -26.04 7.41
CA ALA A 148 -14.89 -26.53 8.65
C ALA A 148 -15.37 -25.36 9.54
N ILE A 149 -14.64 -24.24 9.57
CA ILE A 149 -15.03 -23.02 10.26
C ILE A 149 -16.33 -22.46 9.67
N GLN A 150 -16.44 -22.34 8.35
CA GLN A 150 -17.65 -21.85 7.68
C GLN A 150 -18.87 -22.74 7.97
N THR A 151 -18.70 -24.06 7.86
CA THR A 151 -19.76 -25.03 8.20
C THR A 151 -20.22 -24.84 9.64
N LYS A 152 -19.28 -24.71 10.57
CA LYS A 152 -19.61 -24.51 12.00
C LYS A 152 -20.30 -23.19 12.28
N MET A 153 -19.88 -22.13 11.62
CA MET A 153 -20.55 -20.82 11.70
C MET A 153 -22.01 -20.93 11.24
N ALA A 154 -22.28 -21.57 10.12
CA ALA A 154 -23.63 -21.79 9.62
C ALA A 154 -24.49 -22.58 10.63
N GLU A 155 -23.99 -23.69 11.18
CA GLU A 155 -24.69 -24.45 12.22
C GLU A 155 -25.01 -23.60 13.45
N MET A 156 -24.06 -22.81 13.94
CA MET A 156 -24.26 -21.98 15.14
C MET A 156 -25.27 -20.86 14.93
N THR A 157 -25.32 -20.31 13.72
CA THR A 157 -26.24 -19.20 13.42
C THR A 157 -27.69 -19.62 13.28
N THR A 158 -27.97 -20.85 12.85
CA THR A 158 -29.34 -21.37 12.76
C THR A 158 -30.05 -21.46 14.12
N LEU A 159 -29.31 -21.45 15.22
CA LEU A 159 -29.86 -21.53 16.59
C LEU A 159 -30.33 -20.16 17.14
N ASP A 160 -29.94 -19.05 16.49
CA ASP A 160 -30.33 -17.69 16.88
C ASP A 160 -30.77 -16.90 15.64
N PRO A 161 -32.07 -16.59 15.46
CA PRO A 161 -32.60 -15.89 14.29
C PRO A 161 -31.98 -14.51 14.06
N LYS A 162 -31.51 -13.81 15.10
CA LYS A 162 -30.85 -12.52 14.96
C LYS A 162 -29.42 -12.70 14.43
N LEU A 163 -28.73 -13.73 14.87
CA LEU A 163 -27.40 -14.07 14.40
C LEU A 163 -27.44 -14.62 12.96
N GLU A 164 -28.45 -15.47 12.67
CA GLU A 164 -28.68 -15.99 11.32
C GLU A 164 -28.91 -14.86 10.31
N LYS A 165 -29.76 -13.89 10.63
CA LYS A 165 -29.95 -12.71 9.76
C LYS A 165 -28.66 -11.97 9.49
N ARG A 166 -27.83 -11.73 10.53
CA ARG A 166 -26.53 -11.06 10.35
C ARG A 166 -25.56 -11.90 9.53
N TYR A 167 -25.58 -13.21 9.69
CA TYR A 167 -24.75 -14.13 8.92
C TYR A 167 -25.12 -14.10 7.44
N LEU A 168 -26.41 -14.19 7.12
CA LEU A 168 -26.91 -14.09 5.75
C LEU A 168 -26.64 -12.73 5.10
N GLU A 169 -26.59 -11.65 5.90
CA GLU A 169 -26.17 -10.32 5.45
C GLU A 169 -24.64 -10.15 5.31
N GLY A 170 -23.83 -11.22 5.49
CA GLY A 170 -22.38 -11.17 5.42
C GLY A 170 -21.72 -10.34 6.53
N LYS A 171 -22.41 -10.11 7.66
CA LYS A 171 -21.89 -9.27 8.75
C LYS A 171 -21.09 -10.05 9.78
N CYS A 172 -21.24 -11.37 9.83
CA CYS A 172 -20.57 -12.22 10.79
C CYS A 172 -19.19 -12.68 10.31
N PHE A 173 -18.30 -12.90 11.26
CA PHE A 173 -16.97 -13.45 11.03
C PHE A 173 -16.56 -14.38 12.20
N PRO A 174 -15.66 -15.36 11.99
CA PRO A 174 -15.22 -16.25 13.06
C PRO A 174 -14.24 -15.52 13.97
N ASP A 175 -14.14 -15.92 15.22
CA ASP A 175 -13.11 -15.43 16.14
C ASP A 175 -11.71 -16.02 15.86
N THR A 176 -11.64 -17.03 14.98
CA THR A 176 -10.38 -17.67 14.55
C THR A 176 -10.53 -18.18 13.14
N PHE A 177 -9.51 -17.95 12.31
CA PHE A 177 -9.41 -18.51 10.96
C PHE A 177 -7.96 -18.72 10.52
N PHE A 178 -7.77 -19.36 9.36
CA PHE A 178 -6.47 -19.63 8.77
C PHE A 178 -6.23 -18.74 7.56
N PHE A 179 -5.18 -17.94 7.58
CA PHE A 179 -4.78 -17.04 6.51
C PHE A 179 -3.62 -17.66 5.74
N THR A 180 -3.80 -17.90 4.45
CA THR A 180 -2.80 -18.43 3.52
C THR A 180 -2.40 -17.43 2.45
N GLY A 181 -3.06 -16.28 2.41
CA GLY A 181 -2.79 -15.18 1.49
C GLY A 181 -1.48 -14.43 1.77
N ALA A 182 -1.31 -13.28 1.19
CA ALA A 182 -0.16 -12.40 1.40
C ALA A 182 -0.56 -10.94 1.54
N LEU A 183 0.34 -10.12 2.08
CA LEU A 183 0.14 -8.68 2.25
C LEU A 183 1.15 -7.90 1.42
N ILE A 184 0.67 -6.91 0.69
CA ILE A 184 1.48 -5.81 0.14
C ILE A 184 1.08 -4.55 0.89
N ILE A 185 2.00 -3.99 1.67
CA ILE A 185 1.77 -2.78 2.46
C ILE A 185 2.41 -1.61 1.72
N LEU A 186 1.58 -0.70 1.21
CA LEU A 186 2.02 0.53 0.56
C LEU A 186 1.86 1.69 1.54
N THR A 187 2.91 2.48 1.73
CA THR A 187 2.88 3.58 2.68
C THR A 187 3.72 4.76 2.20
N ASN A 188 3.29 5.95 2.63
CA ASN A 188 4.07 7.18 2.46
C ASN A 188 4.92 7.50 3.70
N LYS A 189 4.92 6.63 4.70
CA LYS A 189 5.74 6.76 5.90
C LYS A 189 7.04 5.98 5.73
N PRO A 190 8.16 6.44 6.30
CA PRO A 190 9.40 5.65 6.34
C PRO A 190 9.19 4.30 7.02
N LEU A 191 9.94 3.29 6.60
CA LEU A 191 9.88 1.95 7.19
C LEU A 191 10.10 1.97 8.71
N SER A 192 10.92 2.88 9.21
CA SER A 192 11.17 3.07 10.65
C SER A 192 9.91 3.35 11.47
N VAL A 193 8.87 3.94 10.87
CA VAL A 193 7.58 4.17 11.54
C VAL A 193 6.83 2.85 11.72
N ILE A 194 6.83 1.98 10.70
CA ILE A 194 6.23 0.65 10.77
C ILE A 194 6.98 -0.19 11.80
N ASP A 195 8.32 -0.15 11.79
CA ASP A 195 9.17 -0.88 12.72
C ASP A 195 8.95 -0.48 14.16
N LYS A 196 8.79 0.82 14.43
CA LYS A 196 8.49 1.31 15.78
C LYS A 196 7.19 0.73 16.34
N VAL A 197 6.15 0.64 15.52
CA VAL A 197 4.82 0.16 15.95
C VAL A 197 4.78 -1.37 16.01
N THR A 198 5.44 -2.04 15.08
CA THR A 198 5.46 -3.51 15.00
C THR A 198 6.69 -4.13 15.68
N GLU A 199 7.52 -3.32 16.36
CA GLU A 199 8.76 -3.77 17.00
C GLU A 199 9.70 -4.49 16.04
N GLY A 200 9.74 -4.05 14.78
CA GLY A 200 10.52 -4.68 13.70
C GLY A 200 9.98 -6.02 13.22
N ALA A 201 8.86 -6.50 13.76
CA ALA A 201 8.39 -7.85 13.43
C ALA A 201 7.94 -7.99 11.98
N VAL A 202 7.36 -6.95 11.41
CA VAL A 202 6.85 -6.98 10.02
C VAL A 202 7.98 -6.85 9.01
N SER A 203 8.90 -5.90 9.22
CA SER A 203 10.05 -5.69 8.32
C SER A 203 11.03 -6.86 8.31
N ASN A 204 11.22 -7.53 9.45
CA ASN A 204 12.11 -8.69 9.54
C ASN A 204 11.56 -9.95 8.85
N ARG A 205 10.27 -9.99 8.51
CA ARG A 205 9.59 -11.15 7.92
C ARG A 205 9.27 -11.02 6.45
N GLY A 206 9.38 -9.81 5.91
CA GLY A 206 8.98 -9.47 4.55
C GLY A 206 10.08 -8.88 3.71
N TRP A 207 9.80 -8.74 2.44
CA TRP A 207 10.57 -7.91 1.54
C TRP A 207 10.18 -6.45 1.74
N HIS A 208 11.17 -5.58 1.75
CA HIS A 208 10.89 -4.16 1.81
C HIS A 208 11.67 -3.40 0.76
N GLN A 209 11.03 -2.36 0.26
CA GLN A 209 11.60 -1.44 -0.70
C GLN A 209 11.25 -0.02 -0.31
N GLU A 210 12.24 0.85 -0.35
CA GLU A 210 12.06 2.26 -0.04
C GLU A 210 12.31 3.11 -1.27
N MET A 211 11.33 3.96 -1.59
CA MET A 211 11.32 4.85 -2.76
C MET A 211 11.30 6.31 -2.30
N LEU A 212 12.38 6.73 -1.66
CA LEU A 212 12.60 8.11 -1.24
C LEU A 212 13.47 8.84 -2.27
N PHE A 213 13.06 10.03 -2.66
CA PHE A 213 13.76 10.83 -3.65
C PHE A 213 14.61 11.94 -3.00
N SER A 214 15.75 12.26 -3.62
CA SER A 214 16.32 13.59 -3.51
C SER A 214 15.54 14.56 -4.39
N VAL A 215 15.70 15.86 -4.18
CA VAL A 215 15.09 16.87 -5.06
C VAL A 215 15.57 16.68 -6.50
N ASP A 216 16.86 16.44 -6.68
CA ASP A 216 17.45 16.27 -8.03
C ASP A 216 16.93 15.00 -8.71
N GLY A 217 16.76 13.90 -7.96
CA GLY A 217 16.16 12.68 -8.48
C GLY A 217 14.68 12.83 -8.83
N ALA A 218 13.91 13.59 -8.04
CA ALA A 218 12.51 13.88 -8.34
C ALA A 218 12.37 14.75 -9.61
N VAL A 219 13.22 15.76 -9.76
CA VAL A 219 13.27 16.61 -10.95
C VAL A 219 13.64 15.79 -12.19
N ASP A 220 14.62 14.89 -12.08
CA ASP A 220 15.00 13.99 -13.17
C ASP A 220 13.86 13.03 -13.53
N LEU A 221 13.14 12.50 -12.52
CA LEU A 221 11.94 11.70 -12.75
C LEU A 221 10.89 12.49 -13.56
N LEU A 222 10.57 13.73 -13.19
CA LEU A 222 9.56 14.53 -13.90
C LEU A 222 9.94 14.76 -15.35
N ARG A 223 11.21 15.14 -15.62
CA ARG A 223 11.72 15.37 -16.99
C ARG A 223 11.58 14.13 -17.87
N ASN A 224 11.89 12.97 -17.32
CA ASN A 224 11.85 11.71 -18.07
C ASN A 224 10.46 11.08 -18.16
N PHE A 225 9.57 11.38 -17.21
CA PHE A 225 8.19 10.87 -17.20
C PHE A 225 7.25 11.69 -18.10
N ALA A 226 7.58 12.93 -18.39
CA ALA A 226 6.76 13.87 -19.17
C ALA A 226 6.24 13.30 -20.49
N SER A 227 7.10 12.58 -21.23
CA SER A 227 6.73 11.99 -22.52
C SER A 227 5.64 10.90 -22.42
N ASN A 228 5.37 10.38 -21.23
CA ASN A 228 4.36 9.36 -20.99
C ASN A 228 3.06 9.94 -20.40
N LEU A 229 3.00 11.26 -20.14
CA LEU A 229 1.87 11.89 -19.52
C LEU A 229 0.93 12.48 -20.59
N ASN A 230 -0.05 11.69 -21.03
CA ASN A 230 -1.02 12.08 -22.05
C ASN A 230 -2.38 12.46 -21.47
N THR A 231 -2.67 12.00 -20.25
CA THR A 231 -3.93 12.29 -19.54
C THR A 231 -3.68 12.46 -18.05
N PHE A 232 -4.48 13.29 -17.39
CA PHE A 232 -4.48 13.39 -15.93
C PHE A 232 -5.87 13.80 -15.44
N ASN A 233 -6.47 13.01 -14.51
CA ASN A 233 -7.84 13.20 -14.01
C ASN A 233 -8.86 13.38 -15.15
N ASP A 234 -8.84 12.48 -16.13
CA ASP A 234 -9.71 12.47 -17.31
C ASP A 234 -9.54 13.67 -18.26
N VAL A 235 -8.53 14.50 -18.05
CA VAL A 235 -8.17 15.60 -18.94
C VAL A 235 -7.08 15.13 -19.89
N GLU A 236 -7.34 15.23 -21.21
CA GLU A 236 -6.31 15.04 -22.23
C GLU A 236 -5.32 16.19 -22.19
N LEU A 237 -4.04 15.88 -22.25
CA LEU A 237 -2.95 16.83 -22.13
C LEU A 237 -2.19 16.94 -23.45
N THR A 238 -1.99 18.18 -23.91
CA THR A 238 -1.13 18.42 -25.07
C THR A 238 0.35 18.32 -24.69
N PRO A 239 1.22 17.88 -25.61
CA PRO A 239 2.67 17.88 -25.38
C PRO A 239 3.22 19.26 -25.01
N GLU A 240 2.59 20.33 -25.49
CA GLU A 240 2.95 21.71 -25.17
C GLU A 240 2.68 22.03 -23.69
N SER A 241 1.50 21.69 -23.19
CA SER A 241 1.11 21.89 -21.79
C SER A 241 2.00 21.10 -20.83
N VAL A 242 2.31 19.85 -21.18
CA VAL A 242 3.24 19.01 -20.39
C VAL A 242 4.66 19.60 -20.39
N THR A 243 5.13 20.10 -21.55
CA THR A 243 6.45 20.75 -21.65
C THR A 243 6.51 22.03 -20.81
N LYS A 244 5.47 22.86 -20.86
CA LYS A 244 5.38 24.06 -20.01
C LYS A 244 5.40 23.70 -18.53
N ALA A 245 4.67 22.65 -18.12
CA ALA A 245 4.65 22.18 -16.75
C ALA A 245 6.01 21.69 -16.27
N VAL A 246 6.73 20.91 -17.09
CA VAL A 246 8.10 20.47 -16.77
C VAL A 246 9.04 21.65 -16.63
N ASN A 247 9.01 22.58 -17.58
CA ASN A 247 9.88 23.75 -17.53
C ASN A 247 9.61 24.61 -16.28
N PHE A 248 8.36 24.75 -15.89
CA PHE A 248 7.98 25.45 -14.66
C PHE A 248 8.46 24.72 -13.40
N LEU A 249 8.22 23.42 -13.28
CA LEU A 249 8.55 22.64 -12.09
C LEU A 249 10.04 22.28 -11.96
N CYS A 250 10.79 22.34 -13.05
CA CYS A 250 12.19 21.89 -13.10
C CYS A 250 13.19 23.00 -13.38
N ASN A 251 12.78 24.28 -13.31
CA ASN A 251 13.68 25.41 -13.43
C ASN A 251 14.50 25.63 -12.13
N ASP A 252 15.53 26.44 -12.18
CA ASP A 252 16.45 26.64 -11.07
C ASP A 252 15.78 27.28 -9.85
N GLU A 253 14.78 28.16 -10.07
CA GLU A 253 14.01 28.79 -8.99
C GLU A 253 13.14 27.75 -8.26
N ALA A 254 12.44 26.90 -9.01
CA ALA A 254 11.64 25.82 -8.44
C ALA A 254 12.53 24.81 -7.66
N VAL A 255 13.67 24.41 -8.22
CA VAL A 255 14.62 23.53 -7.56
C VAL A 255 15.17 24.15 -6.27
N LYS A 256 15.49 25.44 -6.30
CA LYS A 256 15.93 26.17 -5.11
C LYS A 256 14.80 26.21 -4.06
N TYR A 257 13.56 26.48 -4.48
CA TYR A 257 12.40 26.45 -3.59
C TYR A 257 12.24 25.08 -2.91
N TYR A 258 12.32 23.97 -3.66
CA TYR A 258 12.21 22.63 -3.11
C TYR A 258 13.30 22.33 -2.08
N LYS A 259 14.56 22.63 -2.40
CA LYS A 259 15.71 22.43 -1.51
C LYS A 259 15.60 23.25 -0.22
N THR A 260 15.13 24.48 -0.34
CA THR A 260 14.98 25.40 0.81
C THR A 260 13.82 24.98 1.72
N ASN A 261 12.71 24.52 1.18
CA ASN A 261 11.48 24.24 1.92
C ASN A 261 11.28 22.75 2.22
N GLY A 262 12.24 21.88 1.89
CA GLY A 262 12.13 20.44 2.10
C GLY A 262 10.95 19.83 1.36
N LYS A 263 10.67 20.28 0.13
CA LYS A 263 9.58 19.79 -0.72
C LYS A 263 10.14 18.89 -1.81
N ILE A 264 9.32 17.94 -2.26
CA ILE A 264 9.65 17.05 -3.38
C ILE A 264 8.51 17.10 -4.41
N PRO A 265 8.77 17.54 -5.65
CA PRO A 265 7.76 17.49 -6.69
C PRO A 265 7.50 16.04 -7.11
N THR A 266 6.27 15.74 -7.51
CA THR A 266 5.84 14.38 -7.83
C THR A 266 5.22 14.31 -9.23
N ILE A 267 5.03 13.10 -9.76
CA ILE A 267 4.29 12.89 -11.01
C ILE A 267 2.87 13.48 -10.90
N ARG A 268 2.24 13.39 -9.72
CA ARG A 268 0.93 14.02 -9.47
C ARG A 268 1.01 15.56 -9.55
N THR A 269 2.10 16.14 -9.04
CA THR A 269 2.36 17.58 -9.15
C THR A 269 2.49 17.98 -10.63
N LEU A 270 3.24 17.20 -11.43
CA LEU A 270 3.37 17.43 -12.86
C LEU A 270 2.00 17.40 -13.57
N GLY A 271 1.18 16.39 -13.29
CA GLY A 271 -0.16 16.28 -13.87
C GLY A 271 -1.05 17.48 -13.54
N LYS A 272 -1.08 17.92 -12.28
CA LYS A 272 -1.85 19.12 -11.86
C LYS A 272 -1.40 20.38 -12.60
N VAL A 273 -0.10 20.59 -12.71
CA VAL A 273 0.45 21.78 -13.41
C VAL A 273 0.22 21.68 -14.91
N ALA A 274 0.31 20.49 -15.51
CA ALA A 274 0.01 20.30 -16.93
C ALA A 274 -1.47 20.63 -17.24
N VAL A 275 -2.41 20.19 -16.39
CA VAL A 275 -3.82 20.60 -16.49
C VAL A 275 -3.97 22.11 -16.38
N ALA A 276 -3.29 22.75 -15.43
CA ALA A 276 -3.32 24.22 -15.32
C ALA A 276 -2.84 24.91 -16.60
N CYS A 277 -1.77 24.38 -17.22
CA CYS A 277 -1.28 24.87 -18.51
C CYS A 277 -2.31 24.68 -19.63
N GLU A 278 -3.01 23.55 -19.67
CA GLU A 278 -4.03 23.24 -20.67
C GLU A 278 -5.18 24.24 -20.62
N TYR A 279 -5.55 24.67 -19.41
CA TYR A 279 -6.59 25.72 -19.22
C TYR A 279 -6.07 27.16 -19.20
N GLY A 280 -4.79 27.37 -19.52
CA GLY A 280 -4.18 28.70 -19.59
C GLY A 280 -4.05 29.42 -18.25
N LEU A 281 -4.01 28.69 -17.14
CA LEU A 281 -3.84 29.31 -15.82
C LEU A 281 -2.40 29.81 -15.63
N PRO A 282 -2.21 30.94 -14.90
CA PRO A 282 -0.88 31.48 -14.68
C PRO A 282 0.00 30.55 -13.85
N LEU A 283 1.28 30.50 -14.19
CA LEU A 283 2.31 29.76 -13.48
C LEU A 283 3.29 30.74 -12.82
N ASP A 284 2.99 31.13 -11.61
CA ASP A 284 3.80 32.02 -10.79
C ASP A 284 4.32 31.33 -9.52
N THR A 285 4.99 32.08 -8.67
CA THR A 285 5.53 31.53 -7.39
C THR A 285 4.43 31.01 -6.47
N ASP A 286 3.26 31.64 -6.44
CA ASP A 286 2.13 31.18 -5.63
C ASP A 286 1.56 29.87 -6.18
N ALA A 287 1.52 29.70 -7.50
CA ALA A 287 1.19 28.44 -8.15
C ALA A 287 2.17 27.33 -7.77
N LEU A 288 3.48 27.61 -7.74
CA LEU A 288 4.50 26.63 -7.32
C LEU A 288 4.25 26.15 -5.88
N ILE A 289 3.96 27.06 -4.97
CA ILE A 289 3.65 26.73 -3.56
C ILE A 289 2.39 25.86 -3.48
N ASN A 290 1.32 26.25 -4.18
CA ASN A 290 0.02 25.59 -4.12
C ASN A 290 0.04 24.19 -4.75
N TYR A 291 0.84 23.97 -5.80
CA TYR A 291 0.90 22.67 -6.48
C TYR A 291 1.87 21.67 -5.79
N THR A 292 2.83 22.15 -4.99
CA THR A 292 3.83 21.30 -4.34
C THR A 292 3.38 20.91 -2.92
N GLU A 293 2.44 19.97 -2.81
CA GLU A 293 1.77 19.61 -1.56
C GLU A 293 2.55 18.67 -0.64
N CYS A 294 3.64 18.06 -1.09
CA CYS A 294 4.32 17.03 -0.29
C CYS A 294 5.54 17.60 0.42
N PRO A 295 5.58 17.60 1.78
CA PRO A 295 6.84 17.82 2.48
C PRO A 295 7.82 16.69 2.15
N ALA A 296 9.08 17.02 1.95
CA ALA A 296 10.16 16.04 2.03
C ALA A 296 10.29 15.60 3.50
N TYR A 297 10.24 14.30 3.75
CA TYR A 297 10.47 13.75 5.09
C TYR A 297 11.97 13.58 5.33
#